data_eb84fe7e14ce575a21fa73d34ab4b0cf
#
_entry.id   eb84fe7e14ce575a21fa73d34ab4b0cf
#
_cell.length_a   1.000
_cell.length_b   1.000
_cell.length_c   1.000
_cell.angle_alpha   90.00
_cell.angle_beta   90.00
_cell.angle_gamma   90.00
#
_symmetry.space_group_name_H-M   'P 1'
#
loop_
_entity.id
_entity.type
_entity.pdbx_description
1 polymer ?
#
loop_
_entity_poly.entity_id
_entity_poly.type
_entity_poly.pdbx_seq_one_letter_code
_entity_poly.pdbx_strand_id
1 'polypeptide(L)'
;VKDNKNNISISVDLDKRMISAAKKTAQNRLDNEQRSRMKIRYGDSSKYKGDIVDCILATNFSYFVFKDRQKLIKYFSNAYSQLKKKGLFMLDAFGGYEAHQLLEERTKHKDFTYVWDQSSFNPITHEIQCYIHFEFSDKTKKKRAFSYSWRLWMLPEIQECLKEAGFRYVDVYMQGWDNEKDEETERFYKVTKCDADPAWVAYLVARK
;
A
#
# COMPACT_ATOMS: atom_id res chain seq x y z
N VAL A 1 4.97 3.00 17.65
CA VAL A 1 4.93 2.89 19.13
C VAL A 1 6.31 2.87 19.76
N LYS A 2 7.36 2.40 19.03
CA LYS A 2 8.75 2.41 19.56
C LYS A 2 9.30 3.83 19.68
N ASP A 3 9.16 4.61 18.63
CA ASP A 3 9.85 5.90 18.49
C ASP A 3 9.25 7.02 19.36
N ASN A 4 7.97 6.88 19.73
CA ASN A 4 7.30 7.87 20.55
C ASN A 4 6.29 7.20 21.49
N LYS A 5 6.42 7.47 22.78
CA LYS A 5 5.56 6.94 23.86
C LYS A 5 4.10 7.42 23.79
N ASN A 6 3.82 8.50 23.06
CA ASN A 6 2.48 9.02 22.90
C ASN A 6 1.73 8.41 21.68
N ASN A 7 2.45 7.67 20.82
CA ASN A 7 1.84 7.06 19.64
C ASN A 7 1.04 5.80 20.00
N ILE A 8 -0.21 5.76 19.53
CA ILE A 8 -1.07 4.58 19.55
C ILE A 8 -1.21 4.09 18.12
N SER A 9 -1.03 2.78 17.91
CA SER A 9 -1.20 2.13 16.61
C SER A 9 -2.44 1.24 16.63
N ILE A 10 -3.27 1.35 15.58
CA ILE A 10 -4.44 0.51 15.36
C ILE A 10 -4.26 -0.16 14.00
N SER A 11 -4.12 -1.48 13.98
CA SER A 11 -4.01 -2.26 12.75
C SER A 11 -5.29 -3.07 12.56
N VAL A 12 -5.84 -3.06 11.34
CA VAL A 12 -7.05 -3.80 10.96
C VAL A 12 -6.72 -4.68 9.78
N ASP A 13 -7.00 -5.97 9.87
CA ASP A 13 -6.77 -6.93 8.79
C ASP A 13 -7.86 -8.01 8.77
N LEU A 14 -8.18 -8.52 7.57
CA LEU A 14 -9.11 -9.62 7.34
C LEU A 14 -8.45 -11.00 7.46
N ASP A 15 -7.13 -11.10 7.33
CA ASP A 15 -6.44 -12.38 7.43
C ASP A 15 -6.06 -12.69 8.88
N LYS A 16 -6.71 -13.72 9.45
CA LYS A 16 -6.42 -14.19 10.81
C LYS A 16 -4.97 -14.63 10.99
N ARG A 17 -4.30 -15.10 9.91
CA ARG A 17 -2.90 -15.53 9.96
C ARG A 17 -2.00 -14.31 10.12
N MET A 18 -2.30 -13.22 9.39
CA MET A 18 -1.58 -11.95 9.52
C MET A 18 -1.76 -11.33 10.91
N ILE A 19 -2.99 -11.38 11.45
CA ILE A 19 -3.28 -10.96 12.84
C ILE A 19 -2.44 -11.76 13.84
N SER A 20 -2.40 -13.10 13.69
CA SER A 20 -1.61 -13.98 14.57
C SER A 20 -0.10 -13.65 14.48
N ALA A 21 0.42 -13.52 13.25
CA ALA A 21 1.81 -13.17 13.01
C ALA A 21 2.18 -11.81 13.59
N ALA A 22 1.32 -10.80 13.41
CA ALA A 22 1.51 -9.46 13.98
C ALA A 22 1.56 -9.48 15.51
N LYS A 23 0.66 -10.23 16.16
CA LYS A 23 0.66 -10.40 17.62
C LYS A 23 1.95 -11.07 18.10
N LYS A 24 2.39 -12.16 17.45
CA LYS A 24 3.64 -12.85 17.76
C LYS A 24 4.84 -11.93 17.60
N THR A 25 4.90 -11.17 16.51
CA THR A 25 5.96 -10.20 16.27
C THR A 25 5.98 -9.11 17.33
N ALA A 26 4.81 -8.59 17.71
CA ALA A 26 4.68 -7.61 18.78
C ALA A 26 5.18 -8.17 20.14
N GLN A 27 4.85 -9.41 20.46
CA GLN A 27 5.34 -10.09 21.68
C GLN A 27 6.87 -10.18 21.70
N ASN A 28 7.49 -10.47 20.56
CA ASN A 28 8.94 -10.69 20.46
C ASN A 28 9.75 -9.38 20.37
N ARG A 29 9.16 -8.28 19.88
CA ARG A 29 9.90 -7.06 19.54
C ARG A 29 9.51 -5.83 20.37
N LEU A 30 8.47 -5.89 21.16
CA LEU A 30 7.95 -4.78 21.94
C LEU A 30 7.92 -5.14 23.43
N ASP A 31 8.20 -4.16 24.30
CA ASP A 31 7.95 -4.29 25.73
C ASP A 31 6.45 -4.19 26.09
N ASN A 32 6.12 -4.33 27.38
CA ASN A 32 4.72 -4.34 27.84
C ASN A 32 4.02 -2.99 27.60
N GLU A 33 4.73 -1.87 27.81
CA GLU A 33 4.18 -0.53 27.61
C GLU A 33 3.91 -0.27 26.12
N GLN A 34 4.86 -0.60 25.25
CA GLN A 34 4.70 -0.47 23.80
C GLN A 34 3.54 -1.33 23.28
N ARG A 35 3.42 -2.58 23.77
CA ARG A 35 2.31 -3.47 23.39
C ARG A 35 0.95 -2.94 23.84
N SER A 36 0.84 -2.31 25.00
CA SER A 36 -0.42 -1.73 25.48
C SER A 36 -0.96 -0.63 24.55
N ARG A 37 -0.07 0.04 23.80
CA ARG A 37 -0.39 1.07 22.83
C ARG A 37 -0.60 0.55 21.40
N MET A 38 -0.51 -0.77 21.18
CA MET A 38 -0.74 -1.41 19.90
C MET A 38 -2.05 -2.20 19.91
N LYS A 39 -3.03 -1.75 19.15
CA LYS A 39 -4.33 -2.43 18.99
C LYS A 39 -4.35 -3.18 17.65
N ILE A 40 -4.47 -4.50 17.69
CA ILE A 40 -4.58 -5.33 16.48
C ILE A 40 -6.01 -5.87 16.41
N ARG A 41 -6.74 -5.56 15.34
CA ARG A 41 -8.15 -5.86 15.13
C ARG A 41 -8.34 -6.78 13.92
N TYR A 42 -9.14 -7.81 14.08
CA TYR A 42 -9.68 -8.60 12.97
C TYR A 42 -10.90 -7.86 12.41
N GLY A 43 -10.93 -7.58 11.12
CA GLY A 43 -12.05 -6.90 10.48
C GLY A 43 -11.75 -6.41 9.07
N ASP A 44 -12.82 -6.02 8.38
CA ASP A 44 -12.78 -5.40 7.06
C ASP A 44 -12.48 -3.90 7.23
N SER A 45 -11.31 -3.45 6.80
CA SER A 45 -10.89 -2.04 6.88
C SER A 45 -11.84 -1.09 6.13
N SER A 46 -12.52 -1.58 5.09
CA SER A 46 -13.49 -0.78 4.33
C SER A 46 -14.78 -0.48 5.10
N LYS A 47 -15.06 -1.27 6.14
CA LYS A 47 -16.27 -1.16 6.99
C LYS A 47 -15.92 -0.83 8.44
N TYR A 48 -14.65 -0.82 8.77
CA TYR A 48 -14.21 -0.55 10.12
C TYR A 48 -14.69 0.83 10.58
N LYS A 49 -15.33 0.86 11.74
CA LYS A 49 -15.74 2.07 12.44
C LYS A 49 -15.15 2.00 13.84
N GLY A 50 -14.04 2.65 14.01
CA GLY A 50 -13.28 2.63 15.25
C GLY A 50 -12.98 4.02 15.78
N ASP A 51 -11.84 4.12 16.44
CA ASP A 51 -11.37 5.38 17.02
C ASP A 51 -11.11 6.41 15.93
N ILE A 52 -11.40 7.68 16.21
CA ILE A 52 -11.00 8.81 15.37
C ILE A 52 -9.49 9.02 15.55
N VAL A 53 -8.75 9.03 14.45
CA VAL A 53 -7.30 9.01 14.45
C VAL A 53 -6.68 10.23 13.75
N ASP A 54 -5.39 10.48 14.01
CA ASP A 54 -4.64 11.57 13.38
C ASP A 54 -4.19 11.20 11.96
N CYS A 55 -3.88 9.91 11.74
CA CYS A 55 -3.35 9.42 10.47
C CYS A 55 -3.89 8.01 10.17
N ILE A 56 -4.24 7.78 8.92
CA ILE A 56 -4.57 6.45 8.38
C ILE A 56 -3.56 6.13 7.28
N LEU A 57 -3.04 4.90 7.30
CA LEU A 57 -2.13 4.38 6.28
C LEU A 57 -2.80 3.22 5.56
N ALA A 58 -2.82 3.24 4.23
CA ALA A 58 -3.23 2.14 3.35
C ALA A 58 -2.09 1.84 2.38
N THR A 59 -1.19 0.95 2.81
CA THR A 59 0.03 0.62 2.08
C THR A 59 -0.06 -0.75 1.39
N ASN A 60 0.95 -1.06 0.59
CA ASN A 60 1.05 -2.26 -0.25
C ASN A 60 -0.11 -2.37 -1.25
N PHE A 61 -0.51 -1.23 -1.81
CA PHE A 61 -1.55 -1.15 -2.86
C PHE A 61 -2.86 -1.84 -2.46
N SER A 62 -3.13 -1.94 -1.17
CA SER A 62 -4.19 -2.76 -0.59
C SER A 62 -5.60 -2.38 -1.08
N TYR A 63 -5.82 -1.11 -1.45
CA TYR A 63 -7.09 -0.62 -1.96
C TYR A 63 -7.32 -0.94 -3.46
N PHE A 64 -6.32 -1.43 -4.18
CA PHE A 64 -6.46 -1.90 -5.57
C PHE A 64 -7.42 -3.10 -5.70
N VAL A 65 -7.76 -3.76 -4.60
CA VAL A 65 -8.81 -4.78 -4.54
C VAL A 65 -10.20 -4.24 -4.90
N PHE A 66 -10.44 -2.93 -4.74
CA PHE A 66 -11.68 -2.29 -5.13
C PHE A 66 -11.67 -1.99 -6.63
N LYS A 67 -12.23 -2.90 -7.42
CA LYS A 67 -12.28 -2.79 -8.88
C LYS A 67 -13.37 -1.81 -9.37
N ASP A 68 -14.35 -1.55 -8.55
CA ASP A 68 -15.44 -0.61 -8.81
C ASP A 68 -15.16 0.75 -8.18
N ARG A 69 -15.37 1.83 -8.96
CA ARG A 69 -15.08 3.20 -8.55
C ARG A 69 -15.90 3.65 -7.35
N GLN A 70 -17.18 3.29 -7.29
CA GLN A 70 -18.05 3.66 -6.18
C GLN A 70 -17.64 2.94 -4.88
N LYS A 71 -17.17 1.69 -4.99
CA LYS A 71 -16.63 0.97 -3.83
C LYS A 71 -15.34 1.61 -3.32
N LEU A 72 -14.47 2.07 -4.21
CA LEU A 72 -13.25 2.79 -3.83
C LEU A 72 -13.58 4.11 -3.14
N ILE A 73 -14.49 4.92 -3.69
CA ILE A 73 -14.95 6.17 -3.07
C ILE A 73 -15.55 5.89 -1.68
N LYS A 74 -16.36 4.85 -1.54
CA LYS A 74 -16.95 4.46 -0.25
C LYS A 74 -15.88 4.08 0.78
N TYR A 75 -14.84 3.36 0.36
CA TYR A 75 -13.68 3.06 1.21
C TYR A 75 -12.96 4.34 1.66
N PHE A 76 -12.68 5.25 0.74
CA PHE A 76 -12.05 6.53 1.05
C PHE A 76 -12.93 7.42 1.94
N SER A 77 -14.24 7.45 1.72
CA SER A 77 -15.20 8.16 2.58
C SER A 77 -15.24 7.59 4.00
N ASN A 78 -15.10 6.25 4.12
CA ASN A 78 -14.99 5.63 5.44
C ASN A 78 -13.69 6.07 6.14
N ALA A 79 -12.54 6.06 5.44
CA ALA A 79 -11.28 6.57 5.98
C ALA A 79 -11.40 8.05 6.38
N TYR A 80 -11.98 8.88 5.52
CA TYR A 80 -12.24 10.29 5.82
C TYR A 80 -13.05 10.48 7.11
N SER A 81 -14.09 9.68 7.30
CA SER A 81 -14.96 9.78 8.48
C SER A 81 -14.22 9.50 9.80
N GLN A 82 -13.20 8.65 9.76
CA GLN A 82 -12.40 8.24 10.92
C GLN A 82 -11.20 9.14 11.21
N LEU A 83 -10.95 10.14 10.40
CA LEU A 83 -9.88 11.10 10.65
C LEU A 83 -10.35 12.27 11.50
N LYS A 84 -9.49 12.73 12.40
CA LYS A 84 -9.62 14.03 13.05
C LYS A 84 -9.63 15.17 12.04
N LYS A 85 -10.11 16.35 12.42
CA LYS A 85 -9.91 17.58 11.66
C LYS A 85 -8.41 17.80 11.43
N LYS A 86 -8.00 18.08 10.21
CA LYS A 86 -6.59 18.15 9.74
C LYS A 86 -5.85 16.80 9.76
N GLY A 87 -6.54 15.68 9.92
CA GLY A 87 -5.96 14.35 9.85
C GLY A 87 -5.51 14.00 8.42
N LEU A 88 -4.62 13.03 8.32
CA LEU A 88 -3.98 12.60 7.08
C LEU A 88 -4.41 11.19 6.71
N PHE A 89 -4.68 10.98 5.42
CA PHE A 89 -4.77 9.66 4.83
C PHE A 89 -3.63 9.49 3.82
N MET A 90 -2.76 8.53 4.05
CA MET A 90 -1.62 8.24 3.19
C MET A 90 -1.80 6.85 2.58
N LEU A 91 -1.60 6.77 1.28
CA LEU A 91 -1.69 5.54 0.49
C LEU A 91 -0.61 5.52 -0.56
N ASP A 92 -0.19 4.32 -0.98
CA ASP A 92 0.76 4.13 -2.05
C ASP A 92 0.06 3.73 -3.36
N ALA A 93 0.72 3.97 -4.48
CA ALA A 93 0.32 3.51 -5.80
C ALA A 93 1.57 3.16 -6.60
N PHE A 94 1.46 2.21 -7.52
CA PHE A 94 2.47 1.95 -8.52
C PHE A 94 1.90 2.16 -9.92
N GLY A 95 2.76 2.41 -10.87
CA GLY A 95 2.38 2.60 -12.26
C GLY A 95 3.62 2.72 -13.15
N GLY A 96 3.49 3.41 -14.26
CA GLY A 96 4.43 3.45 -15.35
C GLY A 96 3.92 2.63 -16.52
N TYR A 97 4.57 2.73 -17.69
CA TYR A 97 4.09 2.01 -18.88
C TYR A 97 4.30 0.50 -18.76
N GLU A 98 5.23 0.01 -17.94
CA GLU A 98 5.43 -1.42 -17.68
C GLU A 98 4.36 -2.03 -16.79
N ALA A 99 3.64 -1.21 -15.99
CA ALA A 99 2.54 -1.71 -15.19
C ALA A 99 1.37 -2.28 -16.02
N HIS A 100 1.34 -1.99 -17.34
CA HIS A 100 0.35 -2.50 -18.29
C HIS A 100 0.85 -3.71 -19.08
N GLN A 101 2.08 -4.14 -18.84
CA GLN A 101 2.71 -5.25 -19.59
C GLN A 101 2.65 -6.55 -18.79
N LEU A 102 2.68 -7.66 -19.51
CA LEU A 102 2.92 -8.97 -18.92
C LEU A 102 4.44 -9.13 -18.77
N LEU A 103 4.90 -9.26 -17.53
CA LEU A 103 6.33 -9.38 -17.25
C LEU A 103 6.59 -10.14 -15.94
N GLU A 104 7.78 -10.69 -15.82
CA GLU A 104 8.34 -11.19 -14.57
C GLU A 104 9.58 -10.37 -14.19
N GLU A 105 9.58 -9.80 -13.01
CA GLU A 105 10.76 -9.18 -12.40
C GLU A 105 11.36 -10.08 -11.34
N ARG A 106 12.68 -10.19 -11.35
CA ARG A 106 13.41 -11.13 -10.50
C ARG A 106 14.43 -10.41 -9.65
N THR A 107 14.17 -10.30 -8.34
CA THR A 107 15.08 -9.69 -7.37
C THR A 107 15.79 -10.77 -6.58
N LYS A 108 17.10 -10.84 -6.71
CA LYS A 108 17.93 -11.81 -6.00
C LYS A 108 18.26 -11.34 -4.59
N HIS A 109 17.89 -12.14 -3.61
CA HIS A 109 18.28 -11.98 -2.20
C HIS A 109 19.30 -13.06 -1.81
N LYS A 110 19.88 -12.96 -0.61
CA LYS A 110 20.89 -13.90 -0.12
C LYS A 110 20.44 -15.35 -0.17
N ASP A 111 19.24 -15.64 0.27
CA ASP A 111 18.74 -17.00 0.48
C ASP A 111 17.62 -17.42 -0.50
N PHE A 112 17.12 -16.47 -1.30
CA PHE A 112 16.06 -16.72 -2.26
C PHE A 112 16.04 -15.66 -3.38
N THR A 113 15.36 -15.96 -4.49
CA THR A 113 14.96 -14.99 -5.50
C THR A 113 13.47 -14.70 -5.33
N TYR A 114 13.12 -13.42 -5.17
CA TYR A 114 11.77 -12.92 -5.23
C TYR A 114 11.38 -12.73 -6.70
N VAL A 115 10.21 -13.21 -7.10
CA VAL A 115 9.70 -13.05 -8.46
C VAL A 115 8.34 -12.38 -8.40
N TRP A 116 8.26 -11.18 -8.94
CA TRP A 116 7.03 -10.48 -9.23
C TRP A 116 6.56 -10.85 -10.63
N ASP A 117 5.34 -11.36 -10.77
CA ASP A 117 4.76 -11.84 -12.03
C ASP A 117 3.47 -11.07 -12.31
N GLN A 118 3.50 -10.19 -13.32
CA GLN A 118 2.33 -9.54 -13.90
C GLN A 118 1.75 -10.46 -14.98
N SER A 119 0.88 -11.36 -14.57
CA SER A 119 0.42 -12.49 -15.38
C SER A 119 -0.67 -12.12 -16.39
N SER A 120 -1.46 -11.09 -16.11
CA SER A 120 -2.45 -10.57 -17.07
C SER A 120 -2.82 -9.13 -16.79
N PHE A 121 -3.18 -8.41 -17.85
CA PHE A 121 -3.74 -7.06 -17.81
C PHE A 121 -4.89 -6.96 -18.82
N ASN A 122 -6.02 -6.41 -18.40
CA ASN A 122 -7.17 -6.14 -19.27
C ASN A 122 -7.27 -4.62 -19.53
N PRO A 123 -7.00 -4.13 -20.75
CA PRO A 123 -7.00 -2.70 -21.05
C PRO A 123 -8.38 -2.05 -21.01
N ILE A 124 -9.48 -2.83 -21.03
CA ILE A 124 -10.85 -2.30 -20.97
C ILE A 124 -11.25 -2.02 -19.52
N THR A 125 -10.86 -2.89 -18.59
CA THR A 125 -11.28 -2.80 -17.18
C THR A 125 -10.13 -2.34 -16.26
N HIS A 126 -8.91 -2.31 -16.77
CA HIS A 126 -7.65 -2.13 -16.02
C HIS A 126 -7.44 -3.19 -14.93
N GLU A 127 -8.12 -4.34 -15.04
CA GLU A 127 -7.87 -5.44 -14.11
C GLU A 127 -6.53 -6.09 -14.41
N ILE A 128 -5.77 -6.30 -13.35
CA ILE A 128 -4.45 -6.92 -13.37
C ILE A 128 -4.43 -8.13 -12.43
N GLN A 129 -3.80 -9.22 -12.89
CA GLN A 129 -3.53 -10.39 -12.05
C GLN A 129 -2.04 -10.48 -11.81
N CYS A 130 -1.62 -10.39 -10.55
CA CYS A 130 -0.23 -10.50 -10.18
C CYS A 130 0.00 -11.66 -9.21
N TYR A 131 1.21 -12.21 -9.26
CA TYR A 131 1.66 -13.24 -8.33
C TYR A 131 3.03 -12.92 -7.77
N ILE A 132 3.31 -13.44 -6.59
CA ILE A 132 4.66 -13.50 -6.03
C ILE A 132 5.09 -14.95 -5.94
N HIS A 133 6.27 -15.23 -6.45
CA HIS A 133 6.93 -16.52 -6.32
C HIS A 133 8.24 -16.39 -5.56
N PHE A 134 8.67 -17.47 -4.92
CA PHE A 134 9.99 -17.58 -4.30
C PHE A 134 10.74 -18.75 -4.89
N GLU A 135 12.01 -18.54 -5.26
CA GLU A 135 12.94 -19.57 -5.70
C GLU A 135 14.10 -19.62 -4.70
N PHE A 136 14.28 -20.76 -4.05
CA PHE A 136 15.28 -20.92 -3.00
C PHE A 136 16.60 -21.45 -3.53
N SER A 137 17.68 -21.29 -2.77
CA SER A 137 19.04 -21.73 -3.14
C SER A 137 19.16 -23.24 -3.32
N ASP A 138 18.30 -24.03 -2.67
CA ASP A 138 18.20 -25.49 -2.83
C ASP A 138 17.43 -25.92 -4.09
N LYS A 139 17.13 -24.97 -5.00
CA LYS A 139 16.33 -25.14 -6.24
C LYS A 139 14.84 -25.41 -6.01
N THR A 140 14.36 -25.43 -4.77
CA THR A 140 12.92 -25.50 -4.52
C THR A 140 12.24 -24.18 -4.90
N LYS A 141 10.97 -24.26 -5.31
CA LYS A 141 10.17 -23.09 -5.73
C LYS A 141 8.83 -23.07 -5.05
N LYS A 142 8.46 -21.94 -4.51
CA LYS A 142 7.10 -21.69 -4.01
C LYS A 142 6.37 -20.79 -5.01
N LYS A 143 5.65 -21.41 -5.94
CA LYS A 143 4.83 -20.67 -6.92
C LYS A 143 3.57 -20.12 -6.27
N ARG A 144 3.16 -18.90 -6.69
CA ARG A 144 1.95 -18.21 -6.25
C ARG A 144 1.83 -18.16 -4.72
N ALA A 145 2.95 -17.81 -4.06
CA ALA A 145 2.97 -17.63 -2.62
C ALA A 145 1.98 -16.53 -2.18
N PHE A 146 1.83 -15.51 -3.04
CA PHE A 146 0.79 -14.51 -2.95
C PHE A 146 0.13 -14.33 -4.33
N SER A 147 -1.14 -13.94 -4.32
CA SER A 147 -1.96 -13.71 -5.51
C SER A 147 -2.75 -12.43 -5.34
N TYR A 148 -2.73 -11.58 -6.33
CA TYR A 148 -3.40 -10.28 -6.31
C TYR A 148 -4.28 -10.15 -7.54
N SER A 149 -5.58 -9.96 -7.33
CA SER A 149 -6.55 -9.64 -8.36
C SER A 149 -7.00 -8.21 -8.13
N TRP A 150 -6.37 -7.28 -8.82
CA TRP A 150 -6.48 -5.85 -8.62
C TRP A 150 -7.07 -5.13 -9.83
N ARG A 151 -7.47 -3.88 -9.65
CA ARG A 151 -7.57 -2.89 -10.70
C ARG A 151 -6.39 -1.93 -10.57
N LEU A 152 -5.64 -1.76 -11.66
CA LEU A 152 -4.60 -0.73 -11.74
C LEU A 152 -5.27 0.64 -11.82
N TRP A 153 -5.17 1.41 -10.73
CA TRP A 153 -5.72 2.75 -10.64
C TRP A 153 -4.66 3.77 -10.99
N MET A 154 -4.97 4.68 -11.91
CA MET A 154 -4.07 5.77 -12.26
C MET A 154 -4.13 6.89 -11.23
N LEU A 155 -3.03 7.63 -11.04
CA LEU A 155 -2.96 8.72 -10.06
C LEU A 155 -4.10 9.75 -10.18
N PRO A 156 -4.49 10.22 -11.39
CA PRO A 156 -5.64 11.12 -11.51
C PRO A 156 -6.95 10.53 -11.00
N GLU A 157 -7.23 9.26 -11.32
CA GLU A 157 -8.44 8.57 -10.84
C GLU A 157 -8.48 8.47 -9.31
N ILE A 158 -7.33 8.13 -8.69
CA ILE A 158 -7.21 8.05 -7.22
C ILE A 158 -7.43 9.42 -6.60
N GLN A 159 -6.82 10.48 -7.15
CA GLN A 159 -6.99 11.85 -6.66
C GLN A 159 -8.44 12.33 -6.76
N GLU A 160 -9.13 12.02 -7.86
CA GLU A 160 -10.55 12.34 -8.05
C GLU A 160 -11.42 11.59 -7.04
N CYS A 161 -11.23 10.28 -6.88
CA CYS A 161 -11.94 9.47 -5.90
C CYS A 161 -11.73 9.97 -4.46
N LEU A 162 -10.53 10.40 -4.11
CA LEU A 162 -10.24 10.99 -2.79
C LEU A 162 -10.96 12.33 -2.60
N LYS A 163 -10.98 13.19 -3.61
CA LYS A 163 -11.71 14.47 -3.56
C LYS A 163 -13.21 14.26 -3.43
N GLU A 164 -13.79 13.32 -4.17
CA GLU A 164 -15.20 12.95 -4.06
C GLU A 164 -15.55 12.34 -2.69
N ALA A 165 -14.59 11.63 -2.08
CA ALA A 165 -14.73 11.12 -0.71
C ALA A 165 -14.69 12.20 0.38
N GLY A 166 -14.36 13.46 0.02
CA GLY A 166 -14.38 14.62 0.93
C GLY A 166 -13.00 15.20 1.26
N PHE A 167 -11.90 14.61 0.79
CA PHE A 167 -10.57 15.17 1.03
C PHE A 167 -10.34 16.45 0.22
N ARG A 168 -9.94 17.53 0.91
CA ARG A 168 -9.78 18.84 0.27
C ARG A 168 -8.51 18.94 -0.56
N TYR A 169 -7.43 18.35 -0.07
CA TYR A 169 -6.11 18.39 -0.70
C TYR A 169 -5.58 16.98 -0.84
N VAL A 170 -5.02 16.68 -2.01
CA VAL A 170 -4.39 15.40 -2.32
C VAL A 170 -3.06 15.69 -2.99
N ASP A 171 -1.98 15.53 -2.25
CA ASP A 171 -0.62 15.73 -2.73
C ASP A 171 -0.04 14.39 -3.19
N VAL A 172 0.74 14.41 -4.28
CA VAL A 172 1.48 13.26 -4.80
C VAL A 172 2.95 13.45 -4.48
N TYR A 173 3.57 12.38 -4.01
CA TYR A 173 5.00 12.30 -3.73
C TYR A 173 5.59 11.17 -4.57
N MET A 174 6.58 11.51 -5.39
CA MET A 174 7.33 10.55 -6.21
C MET A 174 8.70 10.32 -5.60
N GLN A 175 9.23 9.12 -5.80
CA GLN A 175 10.59 8.76 -5.42
C GLN A 175 11.59 9.64 -6.17
N GLY A 176 12.63 10.09 -5.49
CA GLY A 176 13.68 10.88 -6.12
C GLY A 176 14.68 9.99 -6.85
N TRP A 177 15.39 10.57 -7.80
CA TRP A 177 16.47 9.93 -8.55
C TRP A 177 17.81 10.58 -8.22
N ASP A 178 18.85 9.79 -8.04
CA ASP A 178 20.22 10.24 -7.88
C ASP A 178 20.94 10.11 -9.24
N ASN A 179 21.10 11.23 -9.95
CA ASN A 179 21.71 11.24 -11.28
C ASN A 179 23.19 10.87 -11.28
N GLU A 180 23.90 11.01 -10.15
CA GLU A 180 25.33 10.66 -10.07
C GLU A 180 25.52 9.16 -9.96
N LYS A 181 24.61 8.48 -9.29
CA LYS A 181 24.65 7.04 -9.06
C LYS A 181 23.79 6.24 -10.01
N ASP A 182 22.93 6.94 -10.77
CA ASP A 182 21.94 6.32 -11.67
C ASP A 182 21.02 5.33 -10.92
N GLU A 183 20.55 5.74 -9.72
CA GLU A 183 19.69 4.93 -8.86
C GLU A 183 18.58 5.71 -8.19
N GLU A 184 17.53 5.02 -7.76
CA GLU A 184 16.46 5.60 -6.96
C GLU A 184 16.97 5.98 -5.56
N THR A 185 16.48 7.11 -5.04
CA THR A 185 16.75 7.50 -3.65
C THR A 185 15.68 6.94 -2.70
N GLU A 186 15.99 6.87 -1.41
CA GLU A 186 14.99 6.54 -0.38
C GLU A 186 14.04 7.73 -0.06
N ARG A 187 14.18 8.86 -0.76
CA ARG A 187 13.42 10.09 -0.48
C ARG A 187 12.30 10.30 -1.48
N PHE A 188 11.16 10.72 -0.98
CA PHE A 188 10.00 11.08 -1.77
C PHE A 188 9.77 12.59 -1.71
N TYR A 189 9.50 13.20 -2.87
CA TYR A 189 9.30 14.63 -3.01
C TYR A 189 7.90 14.91 -3.54
N LYS A 190 7.25 15.96 -2.98
CA LYS A 190 5.99 16.44 -3.51
C LYS A 190 6.19 16.98 -4.92
N VAL A 191 5.37 16.46 -5.85
CA VAL A 191 5.45 16.83 -7.26
C VAL A 191 4.08 17.16 -7.84
N THR A 192 4.07 17.96 -8.90
CA THR A 192 2.90 18.21 -9.75
C THR A 192 3.13 17.77 -11.19
N LYS A 193 4.36 17.38 -11.50
CA LYS A 193 4.82 16.87 -12.80
C LYS A 193 5.97 15.89 -12.55
N CYS A 194 6.04 14.82 -13.29
CA CYS A 194 7.15 13.87 -13.37
C CYS A 194 7.31 13.37 -14.80
N ASP A 195 8.40 12.70 -15.08
CA ASP A 195 8.65 12.05 -16.35
C ASP A 195 7.81 10.77 -16.50
N ALA A 196 7.72 10.26 -17.73
CA ALA A 196 6.96 9.05 -18.04
C ALA A 196 7.87 7.81 -17.86
N ASP A 197 8.18 7.49 -16.62
CA ASP A 197 9.07 6.38 -16.28
C ASP A 197 8.42 5.01 -16.56
N PRO A 198 9.24 3.97 -16.86
CA PRO A 198 8.75 2.62 -17.10
C PRO A 198 8.00 2.05 -15.89
N ALA A 199 8.53 2.26 -14.69
CA ALA A 199 7.94 1.86 -13.42
C ALA A 199 8.15 2.95 -12.37
N TRP A 200 7.18 3.14 -11.48
CA TRP A 200 7.29 4.06 -10.36
C TRP A 200 6.40 3.63 -9.20
N VAL A 201 6.81 4.04 -8.01
CA VAL A 201 5.98 4.02 -6.80
C VAL A 201 5.75 5.46 -6.35
N ALA A 202 4.51 5.78 -6.02
CA ALA A 202 4.11 7.08 -5.50
C ALA A 202 3.40 6.94 -4.17
N TYR A 203 3.50 7.97 -3.33
CA TYR A 203 2.62 8.15 -2.18
C TYR A 203 1.63 9.29 -2.45
N LEU A 204 0.37 9.06 -2.11
CA LEU A 204 -0.65 10.11 -2.08
C LEU A 204 -0.95 10.46 -0.62
N VAL A 205 -0.95 11.74 -0.31
CA VAL A 205 -1.27 12.27 1.02
C VAL A 205 -2.51 13.14 0.90
N ALA A 206 -3.63 12.61 1.39
CA ALA A 206 -4.91 13.31 1.38
C ALA A 206 -5.19 13.93 2.77
N ARG A 207 -5.66 15.18 2.81
CA ARG A 207 -5.89 15.96 4.04
C ARG A 207 -7.38 16.24 4.23
N LYS A 208 -7.85 15.96 5.43
CA LYS A 208 -9.21 16.27 5.87
C LYS A 208 -9.39 17.74 6.27
#